data_165e54d49ae1de25cd588f870f1ef3d6
#
_entry.id   165e54d49ae1de25cd588f870f1ef3d6
#
_cell.length_a   1.000
_cell.length_b   1.000
_cell.length_c   1.000
_cell.angle_alpha   90.00
_cell.angle_beta   90.00
_cell.angle_gamma   90.00
#
_symmetry.space_group_name_H-M   'P 1'
#
loop_
_entity.id
_entity.type
_entity.pdbx_description
1 polymer ?
#
loop_
_entity_poly.entity_id
_entity_poly.type
_entity_poly.pdbx_seq_one_letter_code
_entity_poly.pdbx_strand_id
1 'polypeptide(L)'
;ADWENGKLYEYDVRKLSKPGKNKLRYKGKVAVLIGTGTFSSANMLTNAIKDYKLATLIGEPTAEPGNDFGEIFPFMLPNTYINATTAIKMFMRANGDTGDFSGIKPDIEVRNTPEDIQNKKDRVLDRALQWIQEGR
;
A
#
# COMPACT_ATOMS: atom_id res chain seq x y z
N ALA A 1 -27.85 5.87 8.16
CA ALA A 1 -27.13 6.07 9.42
C ALA A 1 -27.13 7.55 9.75
N ASP A 2 -27.60 7.92 10.94
CA ASP A 2 -27.65 9.31 11.40
C ASP A 2 -26.25 9.68 11.93
N TRP A 3 -25.41 10.13 11.01
CA TRP A 3 -24.06 10.56 11.32
C TRP A 3 -24.09 11.99 11.85
N GLU A 4 -23.54 12.20 13.03
CA GLU A 4 -23.42 13.54 13.63
C GLU A 4 -22.14 14.22 13.14
N ASN A 5 -22.24 15.48 12.73
CA ASN A 5 -21.10 16.27 12.28
C ASN A 5 -20.03 16.38 13.39
N GLY A 6 -18.77 16.17 13.03
CA GLY A 6 -17.64 16.27 13.96
C GLY A 6 -17.42 15.04 14.83
N LYS A 7 -18.18 13.97 14.69
CA LYS A 7 -17.93 12.71 15.38
C LYS A 7 -17.16 11.73 14.50
N LEU A 8 -16.21 11.05 15.13
CA LEU A 8 -15.50 9.92 14.54
C LEU A 8 -16.28 8.64 14.78
N TYR A 9 -16.50 7.87 13.72
CA TYR A 9 -17.15 6.56 13.77
C TYR A 9 -16.17 5.49 13.33
N GLU A 10 -15.95 4.50 14.18
CA GLU A 10 -15.19 3.30 13.86
C GLU A 10 -16.14 2.20 13.42
N TYR A 11 -15.82 1.51 12.34
CA TYR A 11 -16.51 0.29 11.96
C TYR A 11 -15.58 -0.71 11.29
N ASP A 12 -15.76 -1.95 11.65
CA ASP A 12 -14.98 -3.05 11.08
C ASP A 12 -15.29 -3.24 9.60
N VAL A 13 -14.25 -3.23 8.80
CA VAL A 13 -14.31 -3.74 7.44
C VAL A 13 -14.46 -5.26 7.52
N ARG A 14 -15.43 -5.79 6.78
CA ARG A 14 -15.84 -7.20 6.69
C ARG A 14 -14.79 -8.21 7.15
N LYS A 15 -15.16 -9.15 8.02
CA LYS A 15 -14.32 -10.30 8.37
C LYS A 15 -13.80 -10.97 7.10
N LEU A 16 -12.47 -11.00 6.97
CA LEU A 16 -11.81 -11.72 5.88
C LEU A 16 -12.30 -13.17 5.89
N SER A 17 -12.78 -13.65 4.76
CA SER A 17 -13.10 -15.08 4.63
C SER A 17 -11.81 -15.88 4.80
N LYS A 18 -11.83 -16.88 5.67
CA LYS A 18 -10.68 -17.80 5.79
C LYS A 18 -10.47 -18.44 4.42
N PRO A 19 -9.22 -18.39 3.87
CA PRO A 19 -8.94 -19.09 2.63
C PRO A 19 -9.27 -20.56 2.83
N GLY A 20 -10.22 -21.08 2.06
CA GLY A 20 -10.64 -22.47 2.10
C GLY A 20 -9.47 -23.42 1.79
N LYS A 21 -9.69 -24.73 1.90
CA LYS A 21 -8.72 -25.77 1.52
C LYS A 21 -8.55 -25.82 -0.01
N ASN A 22 -8.03 -24.74 -0.60
CA ASN A 22 -7.78 -24.69 -2.05
C ASN A 22 -6.50 -25.48 -2.38
N LYS A 23 -6.63 -26.58 -3.08
CA LYS A 23 -5.49 -27.41 -3.54
C LYS A 23 -4.58 -26.68 -4.53
N LEU A 24 -5.12 -25.67 -5.23
CA LEU A 24 -4.38 -24.84 -6.20
C LEU A 24 -3.66 -23.65 -5.56
N ARG A 25 -3.64 -23.55 -4.22
CA ARG A 25 -2.96 -22.46 -3.53
C ARG A 25 -1.46 -22.50 -3.85
N TYR A 26 -0.93 -21.38 -4.34
CA TYR A 26 0.50 -21.22 -4.54
C TYR A 26 1.24 -21.30 -3.20
N LYS A 27 2.36 -22.02 -3.19
CA LYS A 27 3.19 -22.26 -1.98
C LYS A 27 4.64 -21.83 -2.16
N GLY A 28 4.97 -21.29 -3.32
CA GLY A 28 6.33 -20.83 -3.63
C GLY A 28 6.62 -19.44 -3.06
N LYS A 29 7.83 -18.95 -3.31
CA LYS A 29 8.24 -17.60 -2.97
C LYS A 29 7.42 -16.58 -3.77
N VAL A 30 7.02 -15.50 -3.11
CA VAL A 30 6.33 -14.38 -3.74
C VAL A 30 7.13 -13.11 -3.46
N ALA A 31 7.53 -12.41 -4.50
CA ALA A 31 8.09 -11.07 -4.43
C ALA A 31 7.03 -10.06 -4.89
N VAL A 32 6.91 -8.95 -4.18
CA VAL A 32 6.07 -7.83 -4.58
C VAL A 32 6.96 -6.62 -4.78
N LEU A 33 6.93 -6.06 -6.00
CA LEU A 33 7.72 -4.88 -6.34
C LEU A 33 6.96 -3.63 -5.93
N ILE A 34 7.63 -2.77 -5.19
CA ILE A 34 7.08 -1.52 -4.68
C ILE A 34 8.00 -0.33 -4.97
N GLY A 35 7.45 0.86 -4.95
CA GLY A 35 8.21 2.08 -5.16
C GLY A 35 7.37 3.31 -4.85
N THR A 36 7.94 4.49 -5.10
CA THR A 36 7.29 5.78 -4.83
C THR A 36 5.95 5.96 -5.55
N GLY A 37 5.73 5.26 -6.66
CA GLY A 37 4.45 5.24 -7.38
C GLY A 37 3.42 4.24 -6.84
N THR A 38 3.74 3.45 -5.80
CA THR A 38 2.78 2.56 -5.15
C THR A 38 1.81 3.40 -4.32
N PHE A 39 0.53 3.43 -4.73
CA PHE A 39 -0.43 4.40 -4.22
C PHE A 39 -1.82 3.79 -4.01
N SER A 40 -2.61 4.37 -3.08
CA SER A 40 -4.00 4.02 -2.81
C SER A 40 -4.19 2.52 -2.51
N SER A 41 -5.08 1.82 -3.21
CA SER A 41 -5.33 0.39 -2.98
C SER A 41 -4.08 -0.49 -3.14
N ALA A 42 -3.13 -0.10 -3.99
CA ALA A 42 -1.84 -0.80 -4.09
C ALA A 42 -1.01 -0.60 -2.81
N ASN A 43 -1.03 0.59 -2.21
CA ASN A 43 -0.36 0.85 -0.94
C ASN A 43 -1.04 0.10 0.22
N MET A 44 -2.37 0.06 0.26
CA MET A 44 -3.13 -0.74 1.24
C MET A 44 -2.79 -2.24 1.15
N LEU A 45 -2.68 -2.78 -0.06
CA LEU A 45 -2.24 -4.16 -0.27
C LEU A 45 -0.80 -4.37 0.22
N THR A 46 0.10 -3.44 -0.11
CA THR A 46 1.51 -3.47 0.32
C THR A 46 1.62 -3.46 1.84
N ASN A 47 0.83 -2.60 2.50
CA ASN A 47 0.73 -2.53 3.95
C ASN A 47 0.32 -3.88 4.56
N ALA A 48 -0.75 -4.48 4.06
CA ALA A 48 -1.21 -5.79 4.53
C ALA A 48 -0.15 -6.89 4.30
N ILE A 49 0.52 -6.88 3.14
CA ILE A 49 1.62 -7.81 2.83
C ILE A 49 2.76 -7.67 3.84
N LYS A 50 3.16 -6.43 4.15
CA LYS A 50 4.23 -6.13 5.11
C LYS A 50 3.86 -6.60 6.51
N ASP A 51 2.72 -6.16 7.01
CA ASP A 51 2.32 -6.38 8.40
C ASP A 51 1.98 -7.85 8.68
N TYR A 52 1.40 -8.57 7.72
CA TYR A 52 1.12 -10.00 7.84
C TYR A 52 2.22 -10.92 7.31
N LYS A 53 3.33 -10.36 6.81
CA LYS A 53 4.48 -11.13 6.26
C LYS A 53 4.05 -12.13 5.17
N LEU A 54 3.22 -11.68 4.24
CA LEU A 54 2.64 -12.57 3.21
C LEU A 54 3.56 -12.78 2.01
N ALA A 55 4.48 -11.85 1.74
CA ALA A 55 5.44 -11.88 0.65
C ALA A 55 6.65 -11.02 1.00
N THR A 56 7.71 -11.08 0.19
CA THR A 56 8.87 -10.20 0.31
C THR A 56 8.67 -8.96 -0.55
N LEU A 57 8.77 -7.78 0.07
CA LEU A 57 8.71 -6.49 -0.62
C LEU A 57 10.08 -6.09 -1.13
N ILE A 58 10.20 -5.77 -2.41
CA ILE A 58 11.48 -5.40 -3.06
C ILE A 58 11.26 -4.08 -3.82
N GLY A 59 12.19 -3.14 -3.67
CA GLY A 59 12.15 -1.86 -4.38
C GLY A 59 12.44 -0.66 -3.49
N GLU A 60 11.67 0.40 -3.64
CA GLU A 60 11.78 1.62 -2.85
C GLU A 60 10.61 1.77 -1.87
N PRO A 61 10.78 2.54 -0.79
CA PRO A 61 9.66 2.89 0.07
C PRO A 61 8.53 3.54 -0.74
N THR A 62 7.29 3.25 -0.35
CA THR A 62 6.13 3.93 -0.96
C THR A 62 6.13 5.41 -0.56
N ALA A 63 5.66 6.30 -1.46
CA ALA A 63 5.50 7.72 -1.10
C ALA A 63 4.26 7.95 -0.23
N GLU A 64 3.25 7.10 -0.37
CA GLU A 64 2.05 7.16 0.45
C GLU A 64 2.27 6.46 1.80
N PRO A 65 1.84 7.06 2.91
CA PRO A 65 1.97 6.48 4.24
C PRO A 65 1.20 5.18 4.43
N GLY A 66 1.60 4.40 5.43
CA GLY A 66 0.87 3.19 5.84
C GLY A 66 -0.47 3.49 6.53
N ASN A 67 -0.52 4.59 7.30
CA ASN A 67 -1.76 5.21 7.75
C ASN A 67 -2.06 6.38 6.82
N ASP A 68 -3.25 6.43 6.25
CA ASP A 68 -3.58 7.41 5.22
C ASP A 68 -5.00 7.91 5.31
N PHE A 69 -5.27 9.06 4.69
CA PHE A 69 -6.59 9.68 4.61
C PHE A 69 -7.12 9.56 3.19
N GLY A 70 -8.33 9.06 3.05
CA GLY A 70 -8.94 8.86 1.75
C GLY A 70 -10.44 8.97 1.76
N GLU A 71 -11.05 8.47 0.69
CA GLU A 71 -12.49 8.62 0.40
C GLU A 71 -12.88 10.09 0.29
N ILE A 72 -12.70 10.63 -0.90
CA ILE A 72 -12.81 12.06 -1.17
C ILE A 72 -14.27 12.52 -1.14
N PHE A 73 -14.54 13.55 -0.35
CA PHE A 73 -15.79 14.30 -0.37
C PHE A 73 -15.57 15.63 -1.14
N PRO A 74 -16.18 15.81 -2.31
CA PRO A 74 -16.09 17.07 -3.06
C PRO A 74 -17.08 18.09 -2.50
N PHE A 75 -16.66 19.36 -2.45
CA PHE A 75 -17.50 20.48 -2.12
C PHE A 75 -17.06 21.75 -2.88
N MET A 76 -17.91 22.74 -2.92
CA MET A 76 -17.62 24.01 -3.58
C MET A 76 -17.58 25.13 -2.54
N LEU A 77 -16.55 25.97 -2.63
CA LEU A 77 -16.43 27.14 -1.77
C LEU A 77 -17.50 28.17 -2.13
N PRO A 78 -18.30 28.66 -1.14
CA PRO A 78 -19.51 29.43 -1.44
C PRO A 78 -19.26 30.79 -2.06
N ASN A 79 -18.10 31.39 -1.81
CA ASN A 79 -17.78 32.77 -2.27
C ASN A 79 -16.98 32.81 -3.58
N THR A 80 -16.16 31.78 -3.83
CA THR A 80 -15.25 31.75 -5.00
C THR A 80 -15.68 30.74 -6.05
N TYR A 81 -16.62 29.85 -5.70
CA TYR A 81 -17.08 28.71 -6.53
C TYR A 81 -15.97 27.75 -6.93
N ILE A 82 -14.85 27.77 -6.23
CA ILE A 82 -13.74 26.82 -6.46
C ILE A 82 -14.15 25.47 -5.88
N ASN A 83 -13.99 24.42 -6.70
CA ASN A 83 -14.15 23.05 -6.23
C ASN A 83 -12.98 22.67 -5.32
N ALA A 84 -13.31 22.09 -4.18
CA ALA A 84 -12.36 21.58 -3.21
C ALA A 84 -12.75 20.14 -2.82
N THR A 85 -11.81 19.41 -2.27
CA THR A 85 -12.03 18.05 -1.77
C THR A 85 -11.42 17.90 -0.39
N THR A 86 -12.01 17.04 0.43
CA THR A 86 -11.43 16.60 1.70
C THR A 86 -11.59 15.10 1.85
N ALA A 87 -10.67 14.47 2.56
CA ALA A 87 -10.82 13.08 2.95
C ALA A 87 -11.84 12.96 4.10
N ILE A 88 -12.66 11.91 4.07
CA ILE A 88 -13.66 11.62 5.10
C ILE A 88 -13.36 10.35 5.89
N LYS A 89 -12.32 9.60 5.50
CA LYS A 89 -11.89 8.39 6.22
C LYS A 89 -10.40 8.42 6.50
N MET A 90 -10.03 7.83 7.62
CA MET A 90 -8.66 7.44 7.91
C MET A 90 -8.56 5.92 7.79
N PHE A 91 -7.61 5.46 6.98
CA PHE A 91 -7.26 4.05 6.85
C PHE A 91 -6.07 3.75 7.75
N MET A 92 -6.25 2.79 8.64
CA MET A 92 -5.21 2.41 9.60
C MET A 92 -4.46 1.17 9.13
N ARG A 93 -3.18 1.10 9.49
CA ARG A 93 -2.33 -0.07 9.23
C ARG A 93 -2.93 -1.34 9.80
N ALA A 94 -2.69 -2.44 9.09
CA ALA A 94 -3.18 -3.77 9.49
C ALA A 94 -2.62 -4.25 10.85
N ASN A 95 -1.45 -3.74 11.27
CA ASN A 95 -0.84 -4.03 12.57
C ASN A 95 -1.43 -3.22 13.74
N GLY A 96 -2.34 -2.26 13.47
CA GLY A 96 -2.96 -1.39 14.46
C GLY A 96 -2.12 -0.19 14.90
N ASP A 97 -0.94 0.04 14.34
CA ASP A 97 -0.15 1.24 14.60
C ASP A 97 -0.78 2.45 13.90
N THR A 98 -1.31 3.38 14.70
CA THR A 98 -1.96 4.60 14.21
C THR A 98 -1.02 5.80 14.16
N GLY A 99 0.22 5.66 14.62
CA GLY A 99 1.20 6.75 14.76
C GLY A 99 2.22 6.83 13.62
N ASP A 100 2.35 5.77 12.80
CA ASP A 100 3.32 5.72 11.71
C ASP A 100 2.70 6.25 10.41
N PHE A 101 3.09 7.45 10.03
CA PHE A 101 2.75 8.10 8.76
C PHE A 101 3.92 8.08 7.76
N SER A 102 4.86 7.16 7.91
CA SER A 102 5.90 6.92 6.91
C SER A 102 5.41 5.99 5.80
N GLY A 103 6.09 6.03 4.64
CA GLY A 103 5.86 5.08 3.57
C GLY A 103 6.25 3.65 3.97
N ILE A 104 5.67 2.67 3.31
CA ILE A 104 5.97 1.26 3.55
C ILE A 104 7.37 0.95 3.05
N LYS A 105 8.26 0.55 3.95
CA LYS A 105 9.64 0.20 3.61
C LYS A 105 9.71 -1.22 3.02
N PRO A 106 10.44 -1.42 1.91
CA PRO A 106 10.69 -2.75 1.37
C PRO A 106 11.52 -3.61 2.34
N ASP A 107 11.53 -4.92 2.15
CA ASP A 107 12.42 -5.85 2.86
C ASP A 107 13.80 -5.88 2.20
N ILE A 108 13.84 -5.64 0.88
CA ILE A 108 15.07 -5.50 0.09
C ILE A 108 14.98 -4.17 -0.66
N GLU A 109 15.76 -3.19 -0.22
CA GLU A 109 15.77 -1.88 -0.87
C GLU A 109 16.66 -1.89 -2.12
N VAL A 110 16.06 -1.50 -3.24
CA VAL A 110 16.72 -1.36 -4.54
C VAL A 110 16.08 -0.20 -5.28
N ARG A 111 16.89 0.60 -5.94
CA ARG A 111 16.48 1.76 -6.71
C ARG A 111 17.03 1.72 -8.12
N ASN A 112 16.20 2.06 -9.11
CA ASN A 112 16.67 2.33 -10.45
C ASN A 112 17.38 3.69 -10.50
N THR A 113 18.54 3.75 -11.14
CA THR A 113 19.24 5.02 -11.39
C THR A 113 18.68 5.68 -12.66
N PRO A 114 18.92 6.99 -12.87
CA PRO A 114 18.56 7.64 -14.13
C PRO A 114 19.18 6.95 -15.36
N GLU A 115 20.42 6.44 -15.22
CA GLU A 115 21.10 5.68 -16.26
C GLU A 115 20.40 4.34 -16.56
N ASP A 116 19.95 3.63 -15.53
CA ASP A 116 19.19 2.38 -15.71
C ASP A 116 17.90 2.64 -16.49
N ILE A 117 17.16 3.71 -16.14
CA ILE A 117 15.94 4.11 -16.83
C ILE A 117 16.22 4.44 -18.30
N GLN A 118 17.29 5.21 -18.57
CA GLN A 118 17.72 5.56 -19.93
C GLN A 118 18.06 4.32 -20.74
N ASN A 119 18.70 3.34 -20.12
CA ASN A 119 19.10 2.07 -20.74
C ASN A 119 17.99 1.00 -20.69
N LYS A 120 16.78 1.35 -20.27
CA LYS A 120 15.64 0.43 -20.12
C LYS A 120 15.95 -0.78 -19.23
N LYS A 121 16.78 -0.58 -18.23
CA LYS A 121 17.16 -1.59 -17.25
C LYS A 121 16.29 -1.44 -15.99
N ASP A 122 15.77 -2.54 -15.49
CA ASP A 122 14.97 -2.57 -14.26
C ASP A 122 15.70 -3.39 -13.17
N ARG A 123 16.48 -2.68 -12.34
CA ARG A 123 17.21 -3.30 -11.22
C ARG A 123 16.30 -3.91 -10.18
N VAL A 124 15.11 -3.34 -10.01
CA VAL A 124 14.14 -3.84 -9.02
C VAL A 124 13.64 -5.22 -9.47
N LEU A 125 13.28 -5.34 -10.74
CA LEU A 125 12.90 -6.63 -11.32
C LEU A 125 14.06 -7.63 -11.30
N ASP A 126 15.25 -7.21 -11.72
CA ASP A 126 16.45 -8.06 -11.73
C ASP A 126 16.74 -8.63 -10.33
N ARG A 127 16.67 -7.77 -9.29
CA ARG A 127 16.87 -8.20 -7.90
C ARG A 127 15.80 -9.17 -7.42
N ALA A 128 14.57 -8.96 -7.83
CA ALA A 128 13.48 -9.87 -7.49
C ALA A 128 13.65 -11.25 -8.13
N LEU A 129 14.04 -11.30 -9.40
CA LEU A 129 14.32 -12.54 -10.10
C LEU A 129 15.49 -13.30 -9.46
N GLN A 130 16.57 -12.58 -9.11
CA GLN A 130 17.70 -13.14 -8.38
C GLN A 130 17.25 -13.72 -7.04
N TRP A 131 16.48 -12.96 -6.24
CA TRP A 131 15.99 -13.40 -4.93
C TRP A 131 15.11 -14.65 -5.02
N ILE A 132 14.28 -14.78 -6.06
CA ILE A 132 13.47 -15.98 -6.28
C ILE A 132 14.36 -17.19 -6.55
N GLN A 133 15.49 -17.01 -7.24
CA GLN A 133 16.45 -18.08 -7.56
C GLN A 133 17.33 -18.48 -6.37
N GLU A 134 17.64 -17.53 -5.48
CA GLU A 134 18.36 -17.77 -4.25
C GLU A 134 17.56 -18.72 -3.34
N GLY A 135 17.98 -19.96 -3.21
CA GLY A 135 17.33 -20.98 -2.34
C GLY A 135 16.43 -21.98 -3.06
N ARG A 136 16.74 -22.24 -4.33
CA ARG A 136 16.36 -23.49 -5.03
C ARG A 136 17.37 -24.58 -4.77
#